data_bf626a40bc8c4196a89c36c7c93cf3c6
#
_entry.id   bf626a40bc8c4196a89c36c7c93cf3c6
#
_cell.length_a   1.000
_cell.length_b   1.000
_cell.length_c   1.000
_cell.angle_alpha   90.00
_cell.angle_beta   90.00
_cell.angle_gamma   90.00
#
_symmetry.space_group_name_H-M   'P 1'
#
loop_
_entity.id
_entity.type
_entity.pdbx_description
1 polymer ?
#
loop_
_entity_poly.entity_id
_entity_poly.type
_entity_poly.pdbx_seq_one_letter_code
_entity_poly.pdbx_strand_id
1 'polypeptide(L)'
;PFQEPYQPSVANYTDNYILLISGSKAFSYAGERIGVTCISDKLFHRHYHDLAERYEGLPFGPVFSTRMLYALSSGTSHSAQYAMAAMLKAAAEGKFDFRSEIKIYGDRAHKLKEIFTRHNFYIVYDKDLDQPIADGFYFTIGYPGMTSGELAHELMYYGVSAICLVTTGSEQEGLRVCTSFIRDEQYAALEERMAIFAENNPVK
;
A
#
# COMPACT_ATOMS: atom_id res chain seq x y z
N PRO A 1 12.42 2.45 4.73
CA PRO A 1 13.71 1.82 4.43
C PRO A 1 13.68 0.36 4.86
N PHE A 2 14.08 -0.52 3.94
CA PHE A 2 14.26 -1.93 4.27
C PHE A 2 15.45 -2.05 5.19
N GLN A 3 15.21 -2.33 6.46
CA GLN A 3 16.28 -2.66 7.38
C GLN A 3 16.64 -4.12 7.18
N GLU A 4 17.87 -4.37 6.73
CA GLU A 4 18.43 -5.70 6.82
C GLU A 4 18.67 -6.03 8.29
N PRO A 5 18.47 -7.28 8.65
CA PRO A 5 18.13 -8.43 7.80
C PRO A 5 16.64 -8.82 7.80
N TYR A 6 15.75 -8.05 8.39
CA TYR A 6 14.50 -8.60 8.86
C TYR A 6 13.31 -7.64 8.82
N GLN A 7 12.23 -8.08 8.18
CA GLN A 7 10.94 -7.41 8.20
C GLN A 7 10.03 -8.07 9.26
N PRO A 8 9.55 -7.35 10.27
CA PRO A 8 8.63 -7.91 11.26
C PRO A 8 7.36 -8.48 10.60
N SER A 9 6.93 -9.63 11.07
CA SER A 9 5.69 -10.27 10.64
C SER A 9 4.92 -10.74 11.87
N VAL A 10 3.59 -10.65 11.83
CA VAL A 10 2.73 -11.19 12.89
C VAL A 10 3.01 -12.66 13.20
N ALA A 11 3.48 -13.42 12.20
CA ALA A 11 3.88 -14.82 12.35
C ALA A 11 5.01 -15.06 13.36
N ASN A 12 5.77 -14.02 13.72
CA ASN A 12 6.84 -14.13 14.70
C ASN A 12 6.37 -13.98 16.14
N TYR A 13 5.12 -13.52 16.34
CA TYR A 13 4.58 -13.19 17.66
C TYR A 13 3.44 -14.12 18.09
N THR A 14 2.83 -14.83 17.16
CA THR A 14 1.68 -15.69 17.44
C THR A 14 1.52 -16.80 16.40
N ASP A 15 1.00 -17.95 16.85
CA ASP A 15 0.56 -19.06 15.96
C ASP A 15 -0.91 -18.92 15.54
N ASN A 16 -1.57 -17.84 15.90
CA ASN A 16 -2.98 -17.62 15.63
C ASN A 16 -3.13 -16.42 14.69
N TYR A 17 -2.76 -16.61 13.41
CA TYR A 17 -2.77 -15.54 12.42
C TYR A 17 -3.28 -15.97 11.04
N ILE A 18 -3.80 -14.99 10.32
CA ILE A 18 -4.01 -15.00 8.89
C ILE A 18 -3.29 -13.78 8.31
N LEU A 19 -2.32 -14.00 7.44
CA LEU A 19 -1.58 -12.96 6.76
C LEU A 19 -2.10 -12.84 5.32
N LEU A 20 -2.53 -11.64 4.94
CA LEU A 20 -2.99 -11.32 3.59
C LEU A 20 -1.93 -10.51 2.87
N ILE A 21 -1.45 -11.02 1.73
CA ILE A 21 -0.45 -10.35 0.89
C ILE A 21 -1.11 -10.01 -0.44
N SER A 22 -1.30 -8.73 -0.70
CA SER A 22 -1.89 -8.27 -1.96
C SER A 22 -0.85 -8.26 -3.08
N GLY A 23 -1.13 -8.91 -4.18
CA GLY A 23 -0.32 -8.82 -5.40
C GLY A 23 -0.34 -7.42 -6.04
N SER A 24 -1.39 -6.65 -5.78
CA SER A 24 -1.57 -5.31 -6.35
C SER A 24 -0.42 -4.35 -6.05
N LYS A 25 0.14 -4.41 -4.83
CA LYS A 25 1.20 -3.51 -4.37
C LYS A 25 2.57 -4.18 -4.37
N ALA A 26 2.63 -5.42 -3.87
CA ALA A 26 3.89 -6.13 -3.77
C ALA A 26 4.55 -6.39 -5.14
N PHE A 27 3.76 -6.68 -6.17
CA PHE A 27 4.26 -7.03 -7.50
C PHE A 27 3.73 -6.13 -8.62
N SER A 28 3.17 -4.97 -8.32
CA SER A 28 2.49 -4.10 -9.30
C SER A 28 1.41 -4.82 -10.11
N TYR A 29 0.75 -5.80 -9.50
CA TYR A 29 -0.13 -6.78 -10.16
C TYR A 29 -1.62 -6.48 -9.92
N ALA A 30 -1.96 -5.19 -9.86
CA ALA A 30 -3.30 -4.74 -9.46
C ALA A 30 -4.41 -5.17 -10.44
N GLY A 31 -4.10 -5.23 -11.74
CA GLY A 31 -5.04 -5.62 -12.79
C GLY A 31 -5.52 -7.07 -12.67
N GLU A 32 -4.70 -7.95 -12.16
CA GLU A 32 -4.97 -9.38 -12.06
C GLU A 32 -5.86 -9.78 -10.87
N ARG A 33 -6.15 -8.84 -9.97
CA ARG A 33 -7.07 -9.05 -8.83
C ARG A 33 -6.70 -10.27 -7.97
N ILE A 34 -5.41 -10.41 -7.61
CA ILE A 34 -4.88 -11.56 -6.90
C ILE A 34 -4.13 -11.16 -5.64
N GLY A 35 -4.16 -12.05 -4.64
CA GLY A 35 -3.38 -11.98 -3.42
C GLY A 35 -3.13 -13.38 -2.87
N VAL A 36 -2.30 -13.47 -1.85
CA VAL A 36 -2.00 -14.70 -1.13
C VAL A 36 -2.55 -14.60 0.29
N THR A 37 -3.19 -15.67 0.74
CA THR A 37 -3.58 -15.83 2.14
C THR A 37 -2.72 -16.91 2.77
N CYS A 38 -1.94 -16.53 3.79
CA CYS A 38 -1.15 -17.45 4.60
C CYS A 38 -1.86 -17.66 5.94
N ILE A 39 -2.22 -18.90 6.23
CA ILE A 39 -2.88 -19.28 7.48
C ILE A 39 -1.88 -20.10 8.28
N SER A 40 -1.71 -19.80 9.58
CA SER A 40 -0.83 -20.61 10.42
C SER A 40 -1.32 -22.05 10.51
N ASP A 41 -0.40 -23.02 10.63
CA ASP A 41 -0.72 -24.45 10.71
C ASP A 41 -1.68 -24.75 11.86
N LYS A 42 -1.47 -24.09 13.00
CA LYS A 42 -2.34 -24.22 14.17
C LYS A 42 -3.78 -23.79 13.88
N LEU A 43 -3.95 -22.66 13.21
CA LEU A 43 -5.27 -22.17 12.82
C LEU A 43 -5.86 -22.99 11.68
N PHE A 44 -5.05 -23.40 10.71
CA PHE A 44 -5.49 -24.18 9.55
C PHE A 44 -6.13 -25.52 9.98
N HIS A 45 -5.54 -26.20 10.96
CA HIS A 45 -6.01 -27.49 11.47
C HIS A 45 -7.00 -27.39 12.63
N ARG A 46 -7.35 -26.17 13.04
CA ARG A 46 -8.25 -25.96 14.18
C ARG A 46 -9.70 -26.26 13.80
N HIS A 47 -10.37 -27.03 14.67
CA HIS A 47 -11.80 -27.27 14.59
C HIS A 47 -12.57 -26.23 15.41
N TYR A 48 -13.63 -25.69 14.82
CA TYR A 48 -14.61 -24.83 15.45
C TYR A 48 -15.95 -25.53 15.43
N HIS A 49 -16.66 -25.60 16.55
CA HIS A 49 -17.93 -26.30 16.69
C HIS A 49 -18.93 -25.88 15.61
N ASP A 50 -19.20 -24.59 15.48
CA ASP A 50 -20.18 -24.05 14.53
C ASP A 50 -19.81 -24.30 13.04
N LEU A 51 -18.51 -24.32 12.72
CA LEU A 51 -18.05 -24.67 11.38
C LEU A 51 -18.15 -26.17 11.14
N ALA A 52 -17.85 -26.97 12.13
CA ALA A 52 -17.94 -28.43 12.04
C ALA A 52 -19.39 -28.91 11.80
N GLU A 53 -20.35 -28.30 12.47
CA GLU A 53 -21.78 -28.57 12.24
C GLU A 53 -22.21 -28.26 10.79
N ARG A 54 -21.75 -27.13 10.23
CA ARG A 54 -22.15 -26.68 8.88
C ARG A 54 -21.39 -27.37 7.76
N TYR A 55 -20.17 -27.81 7.99
CA TYR A 55 -19.25 -28.29 6.98
C TYR A 55 -18.66 -29.67 7.30
N GLU A 56 -19.51 -30.59 7.78
CA GLU A 56 -19.20 -32.02 7.90
C GLU A 56 -17.94 -32.32 8.76
N GLY A 57 -17.73 -31.55 9.81
CA GLY A 57 -16.60 -31.74 10.72
C GLY A 57 -15.24 -31.28 10.20
N LEU A 58 -15.19 -30.56 9.08
CA LEU A 58 -13.92 -30.05 8.51
C LEU A 58 -13.26 -29.02 9.42
N PRO A 59 -11.91 -28.98 9.49
CA PRO A 59 -11.18 -27.93 10.19
C PRO A 59 -11.24 -26.61 9.40
N PHE A 60 -10.82 -25.51 10.06
CA PHE A 60 -10.92 -24.15 9.54
C PHE A 60 -10.30 -23.97 8.14
N GLY A 61 -9.10 -24.44 7.92
CA GLY A 61 -8.36 -24.22 6.67
C GLY A 61 -9.09 -24.76 5.43
N PRO A 62 -9.49 -26.06 5.38
CA PRO A 62 -10.32 -26.60 4.33
C PRO A 62 -11.65 -25.88 4.16
N VAL A 63 -12.37 -25.52 5.25
CA VAL A 63 -13.60 -24.74 5.15
C VAL A 63 -13.33 -23.40 4.51
N PHE A 64 -12.31 -22.68 4.98
CA PHE A 64 -11.94 -21.37 4.46
C PHE A 64 -11.59 -21.42 2.98
N SER A 65 -10.72 -22.34 2.56
CA SER A 65 -10.21 -22.38 1.19
C SER A 65 -11.25 -22.92 0.17
N THR A 66 -11.96 -24.00 0.53
CA THR A 66 -12.81 -24.70 -0.44
C THR A 66 -14.30 -24.34 -0.36
N ARG A 67 -14.75 -23.85 0.78
CA ARG A 67 -16.16 -23.48 0.98
C ARG A 67 -16.36 -21.97 0.95
N MET A 68 -15.61 -21.22 1.78
CA MET A 68 -15.83 -19.78 1.90
C MET A 68 -15.23 -18.99 0.74
N LEU A 69 -13.95 -19.15 0.43
CA LEU A 69 -13.32 -18.42 -0.67
C LEU A 69 -13.95 -18.73 -2.01
N TYR A 70 -14.21 -20.00 -2.29
CA TYR A 70 -14.87 -20.39 -3.52
C TYR A 70 -16.29 -19.84 -3.62
N ALA A 71 -17.09 -19.92 -2.56
CA ALA A 71 -18.46 -19.42 -2.55
C ALA A 71 -18.52 -17.88 -2.78
N LEU A 72 -17.52 -17.13 -2.29
CA LEU A 72 -17.46 -15.67 -2.43
C LEU A 72 -16.91 -15.21 -3.78
N SER A 73 -16.06 -16.00 -4.43
CA SER A 73 -15.31 -15.58 -5.61
C SER A 73 -15.60 -16.38 -6.88
N SER A 74 -16.29 -17.51 -6.76
CA SER A 74 -16.43 -18.52 -7.83
C SER A 74 -15.08 -19.04 -8.35
N GLY A 75 -14.03 -18.87 -7.57
CA GLY A 75 -12.65 -19.21 -7.92
C GLY A 75 -11.83 -17.98 -8.34
N THR A 76 -10.52 -18.13 -8.25
CA THR A 76 -9.54 -17.11 -8.63
C THR A 76 -8.99 -17.44 -10.01
N SER A 77 -8.65 -16.41 -10.81
CA SER A 77 -8.03 -16.59 -12.13
C SER A 77 -6.80 -17.51 -12.06
N HIS A 78 -6.80 -18.58 -12.84
CA HIS A 78 -5.70 -19.56 -12.86
C HIS A 78 -4.40 -18.92 -13.40
N SER A 79 -4.50 -18.11 -14.48
CA SER A 79 -3.32 -17.42 -15.05
C SER A 79 -2.64 -16.52 -14.02
N ALA A 80 -3.42 -15.74 -13.27
CA ALA A 80 -2.92 -14.89 -12.21
C ALA A 80 -2.26 -15.68 -11.07
N GLN A 81 -2.84 -16.83 -10.67
CA GLN A 81 -2.26 -17.71 -9.65
C GLN A 81 -0.91 -18.27 -10.10
N TYR A 82 -0.82 -18.83 -11.31
CA TYR A 82 0.43 -19.39 -11.83
C TYR A 82 1.51 -18.32 -11.99
N ALA A 83 1.17 -17.14 -12.49
CA ALA A 83 2.13 -16.06 -12.64
C ALA A 83 2.64 -15.56 -11.28
N MET A 84 1.75 -15.38 -10.31
CA MET A 84 2.16 -14.98 -8.95
C MET A 84 3.00 -16.05 -8.26
N ALA A 85 2.64 -17.33 -8.41
CA ALA A 85 3.44 -18.44 -7.89
C ALA A 85 4.84 -18.47 -8.51
N ALA A 86 4.96 -18.21 -9.81
CA ALA A 86 6.25 -18.14 -10.51
C ALA A 86 7.11 -16.97 -10.00
N MET A 87 6.53 -15.78 -9.78
CA MET A 87 7.22 -14.62 -9.20
C MET A 87 7.71 -14.90 -7.79
N LEU A 88 6.87 -15.46 -6.92
CA LEU A 88 7.24 -15.83 -5.55
C LEU A 88 8.35 -16.89 -5.53
N LYS A 89 8.26 -17.90 -6.39
CA LYS A 89 9.30 -18.93 -6.54
C LYS A 89 10.61 -18.32 -7.00
N ALA A 90 10.59 -17.47 -8.02
CA ALA A 90 11.79 -16.82 -8.53
C ALA A 90 12.46 -15.93 -7.46
N ALA A 91 11.65 -15.21 -6.66
CA ALA A 91 12.15 -14.42 -5.54
C ALA A 91 12.79 -15.30 -4.45
N ALA A 92 12.14 -16.41 -4.07
CA ALA A 92 12.66 -17.34 -3.08
C ALA A 92 13.95 -18.04 -3.54
N GLU A 93 14.10 -18.28 -4.84
CA GLU A 93 15.30 -18.86 -5.45
C GLU A 93 16.42 -17.83 -5.73
N GLY A 94 16.21 -16.55 -5.39
CA GLY A 94 17.16 -15.47 -5.65
C GLY A 94 17.32 -15.09 -7.14
N LYS A 95 16.40 -15.55 -8.00
CA LYS A 95 16.38 -15.25 -9.44
C LYS A 95 15.65 -13.95 -9.79
N PHE A 96 14.91 -13.42 -8.86
CA PHE A 96 14.16 -12.17 -8.97
C PHE A 96 14.40 -11.32 -7.72
N ASP A 97 15.11 -10.22 -7.87
CA ASP A 97 15.31 -9.25 -6.79
C ASP A 97 14.14 -8.28 -6.72
N PHE A 98 13.09 -8.72 -6.08
CA PHE A 98 11.90 -7.91 -5.82
C PHE A 98 12.21 -6.57 -5.12
N ARG A 99 13.24 -6.53 -4.28
CA ARG A 99 13.59 -5.33 -3.50
C ARG A 99 14.19 -4.24 -4.39
N SER A 100 15.04 -4.60 -5.35
CA SER A 100 15.60 -3.63 -6.30
C SER A 100 14.51 -3.04 -7.20
N GLU A 101 13.54 -3.84 -7.61
CA GLU A 101 12.43 -3.38 -8.45
C GLU A 101 11.52 -2.35 -7.76
N ILE A 102 11.31 -2.48 -6.45
CA ILE A 102 10.47 -1.54 -5.70
C ILE A 102 11.22 -0.28 -5.24
N LYS A 103 12.55 -0.26 -5.30
CA LYS A 103 13.38 0.88 -4.88
C LYS A 103 13.01 2.17 -5.61
N ILE A 104 12.63 2.08 -6.88
CA ILE A 104 12.23 3.22 -7.70
C ILE A 104 11.08 4.03 -7.07
N TYR A 105 10.17 3.36 -6.34
CA TYR A 105 9.05 4.07 -5.69
C TYR A 105 9.53 4.87 -4.47
N GLY A 106 10.49 4.33 -3.72
CA GLY A 106 11.14 5.07 -2.62
C GLY A 106 11.90 6.30 -3.12
N ASP A 107 12.68 6.14 -4.19
CA ASP A 107 13.43 7.24 -4.80
C ASP A 107 12.48 8.34 -5.33
N ARG A 108 11.37 7.96 -5.95
CA ARG A 108 10.33 8.89 -6.41
C ARG A 108 9.64 9.60 -5.25
N ALA A 109 9.27 8.85 -4.21
CA ALA A 109 8.64 9.43 -3.02
C ALA A 109 9.55 10.47 -2.37
N HIS A 110 10.84 10.18 -2.24
CA HIS A 110 11.83 11.09 -1.68
C HIS A 110 11.88 12.41 -2.47
N LYS A 111 12.06 12.34 -3.78
CA LYS A 111 12.07 13.53 -4.67
C LYS A 111 10.78 14.35 -4.56
N LEU A 112 9.63 13.67 -4.57
CA LEU A 112 8.34 14.36 -4.44
C LEU A 112 8.15 15.04 -3.10
N LYS A 113 8.51 14.36 -2.00
CA LYS A 113 8.47 14.95 -0.66
C LYS A 113 9.35 16.20 -0.57
N GLU A 114 10.56 16.16 -1.13
CA GLU A 114 11.44 17.33 -1.18
C GLU A 114 10.81 18.51 -1.93
N ILE A 115 10.14 18.26 -3.07
CA ILE A 115 9.44 19.30 -3.83
C ILE A 115 8.34 19.93 -2.98
N PHE A 116 7.45 19.11 -2.44
CA PHE A 116 6.32 19.61 -1.67
C PHE A 116 6.76 20.34 -0.40
N THR A 117 7.69 19.78 0.37
CA THR A 117 8.14 20.40 1.64
C THR A 117 8.90 21.71 1.42
N ARG A 118 9.58 21.87 0.28
CA ARG A 118 10.24 23.12 -0.11
C ARG A 118 9.26 24.26 -0.34
N HIS A 119 8.01 23.94 -0.64
CA HIS A 119 6.92 24.88 -0.93
C HIS A 119 5.81 24.88 0.14
N ASN A 120 6.22 24.79 1.41
CA ASN A 120 5.39 24.93 2.62
C ASN A 120 4.39 23.77 2.87
N PHE A 121 4.42 22.70 2.11
CA PHE A 121 3.65 21.51 2.45
C PHE A 121 4.33 20.76 3.60
N TYR A 122 3.55 20.03 4.37
CA TYR A 122 4.05 19.10 5.37
C TYR A 122 3.60 17.68 5.08
N ILE A 123 4.32 16.68 5.62
CA ILE A 123 3.94 15.28 5.50
C ILE A 123 2.98 14.95 6.66
N VAL A 124 1.76 14.54 6.35
CA VAL A 124 0.71 14.29 7.37
C VAL A 124 1.04 13.06 8.21
N TYR A 125 1.40 11.96 7.56
CA TYR A 125 1.83 10.73 8.20
C TYR A 125 3.31 10.50 7.90
N ASP A 126 4.18 10.96 8.78
CA ASP A 126 5.64 10.90 8.61
C ASP A 126 6.31 9.91 9.57
N LYS A 127 5.68 9.62 10.70
CA LYS A 127 6.25 8.78 11.75
C LYS A 127 5.21 7.80 12.30
N ASP A 128 5.72 6.65 12.74
CA ASP A 128 5.04 5.74 13.66
C ASP A 128 5.78 5.81 15.00
N LEU A 129 5.12 6.33 16.03
CA LEU A 129 5.79 6.79 17.26
C LEU A 129 6.94 7.77 16.90
N ASP A 130 8.17 7.40 17.21
CA ASP A 130 9.37 8.22 16.93
C ASP A 130 10.15 7.76 15.70
N GLN A 131 9.66 6.74 14.99
CA GLN A 131 10.36 6.16 13.84
C GLN A 131 9.76 6.67 12.51
N PRO A 132 10.61 7.03 11.53
CA PRO A 132 10.12 7.39 10.20
C PRO A 132 9.38 6.24 9.54
N ILE A 133 8.24 6.56 8.91
CA ILE A 133 7.48 5.59 8.13
C ILE A 133 8.16 5.36 6.78
N ALA A 134 8.24 4.09 6.36
CA ALA A 134 8.73 3.75 5.04
C ALA A 134 7.77 4.20 3.95
N ASP A 135 8.32 4.76 2.88
CA ASP A 135 7.57 5.15 1.70
C ASP A 135 7.26 3.94 0.81
N GLY A 136 6.15 4.03 0.09
CA GLY A 136 5.72 3.04 -0.88
C GLY A 136 5.13 3.70 -2.12
N PHE A 137 4.00 3.19 -2.62
CA PHE A 137 3.26 3.81 -3.71
C PHE A 137 2.66 5.17 -3.36
N TYR A 138 2.48 5.45 -2.08
CA TYR A 138 1.79 6.62 -1.58
C TYR A 138 2.53 7.24 -0.41
N PHE A 139 2.42 8.55 -0.32
CA PHE A 139 2.69 9.33 0.89
C PHE A 139 1.59 10.39 1.05
N THR A 140 1.64 11.15 2.12
CA THR A 140 0.56 12.08 2.48
C THR A 140 1.09 13.49 2.66
N ILE A 141 0.38 14.48 2.11
CA ILE A 141 0.72 15.89 2.24
C ILE A 141 -0.43 16.69 2.83
N GLY A 142 -0.11 17.72 3.56
CA GLY A 142 -1.03 18.77 3.99
C GLY A 142 -0.45 20.15 3.68
N TYR A 143 -1.30 21.16 3.74
CA TYR A 143 -0.90 22.56 3.61
C TYR A 143 -1.47 23.37 4.76
N PRO A 144 -0.67 24.24 5.42
CA PRO A 144 -1.17 24.99 6.58
C PRO A 144 -2.42 25.80 6.26
N GLY A 145 -3.45 25.65 7.09
CA GLY A 145 -4.70 26.41 6.96
C GLY A 145 -5.67 25.93 5.91
N MET A 146 -5.40 24.81 5.21
CA MET A 146 -6.32 24.21 4.24
C MET A 146 -6.84 22.86 4.71
N THR A 147 -8.14 22.63 4.53
CA THR A 147 -8.76 21.30 4.62
C THR A 147 -8.39 20.44 3.42
N SER A 148 -8.62 19.12 3.51
CA SER A 148 -8.40 18.19 2.39
C SER A 148 -9.12 18.62 1.11
N GLY A 149 -10.38 19.08 1.25
CA GLY A 149 -11.20 19.51 0.12
C GLY A 149 -10.68 20.79 -0.53
N GLU A 150 -10.33 21.78 0.27
CA GLU A 150 -9.77 23.05 -0.22
C GLU A 150 -8.44 22.83 -0.91
N LEU A 151 -7.55 22.05 -0.32
CA LEU A 151 -6.25 21.73 -0.90
C LEU A 151 -6.37 20.95 -2.20
N ALA A 152 -7.28 19.96 -2.26
CA ALA A 152 -7.52 19.20 -3.49
C ALA A 152 -8.07 20.08 -4.61
N HIS A 153 -9.01 20.96 -4.27
CA HIS A 153 -9.61 21.89 -5.22
C HIS A 153 -8.57 22.88 -5.77
N GLU A 154 -7.81 23.50 -4.88
CA GLU A 154 -6.80 24.48 -5.26
C GLU A 154 -5.70 23.88 -6.13
N LEU A 155 -5.16 22.70 -5.76
CA LEU A 155 -4.12 22.02 -6.52
C LEU A 155 -4.54 21.66 -7.96
N MET A 156 -5.83 21.48 -8.23
CA MET A 156 -6.31 21.23 -9.61
C MET A 156 -6.02 22.39 -10.55
N TYR A 157 -6.03 23.65 -10.07
CA TYR A 157 -5.66 24.80 -10.89
C TYR A 157 -4.19 24.79 -11.30
N TYR A 158 -3.35 24.07 -10.56
CA TYR A 158 -1.92 23.86 -10.86
C TYR A 158 -1.66 22.52 -11.55
N GLY A 159 -2.73 21.83 -11.99
CA GLY A 159 -2.63 20.55 -12.71
C GLY A 159 -2.17 19.38 -11.85
N VAL A 160 -2.39 19.43 -10.54
CA VAL A 160 -2.11 18.34 -9.60
C VAL A 160 -3.42 17.79 -9.06
N SER A 161 -3.61 16.48 -9.19
CA SER A 161 -4.78 15.77 -8.65
C SER A 161 -4.32 14.72 -7.65
N ALA A 162 -4.94 14.71 -6.48
CA ALA A 162 -4.68 13.76 -5.41
C ALA A 162 -5.97 13.43 -4.64
N ILE A 163 -5.95 12.39 -3.83
CA ILE A 163 -7.12 11.91 -3.11
C ILE A 163 -7.14 12.49 -1.71
N CYS A 164 -8.27 13.08 -1.30
CA CYS A 164 -8.48 13.58 0.06
C CYS A 164 -8.31 12.44 1.08
N LEU A 165 -7.57 12.69 2.15
CA LEU A 165 -7.33 11.69 3.21
C LEU A 165 -8.63 11.29 3.91
N VAL A 166 -9.54 12.21 4.14
CA VAL A 166 -10.85 11.93 4.76
C VAL A 166 -11.66 10.87 3.99
N THR A 167 -11.51 10.80 2.65
CA THR A 167 -12.17 9.76 1.84
C THR A 167 -11.53 8.38 1.97
N THR A 168 -10.35 8.30 2.56
CA THR A 168 -9.64 7.05 2.86
C THR A 168 -9.80 6.59 4.30
N GLY A 169 -10.64 7.27 5.08
CA GLY A 169 -10.92 6.97 6.48
C GLY A 169 -9.97 7.63 7.48
N SER A 170 -9.17 8.60 7.04
CA SER A 170 -8.30 9.38 7.93
C SER A 170 -9.10 10.43 8.70
N GLU A 171 -8.74 10.64 9.96
CA GLU A 171 -9.20 11.75 10.78
C GLU A 171 -8.34 13.04 10.58
N GLN A 172 -7.21 12.89 9.88
CA GLN A 172 -6.31 14.00 9.55
C GLN A 172 -6.67 14.61 8.20
N GLU A 173 -6.55 15.94 8.11
CA GLU A 173 -6.66 16.67 6.86
C GLU A 173 -5.41 16.48 6.00
N GLY A 174 -5.60 16.51 4.69
CA GLY A 174 -4.53 16.40 3.71
C GLY A 174 -4.89 15.51 2.53
N LEU A 175 -3.89 15.21 1.72
CA LEU A 175 -4.06 14.45 0.48
C LEU A 175 -3.11 13.26 0.42
N ARG A 176 -3.55 12.18 -0.21
CA ARG A 176 -2.73 11.02 -0.55
C ARG A 176 -2.16 11.20 -1.95
N VAL A 177 -0.85 11.32 -2.04
CA VAL A 177 -0.09 11.46 -3.30
C VAL A 177 0.40 10.09 -3.77
N CYS A 178 0.34 9.84 -5.08
CA CYS A 178 0.81 8.62 -5.71
C CYS A 178 2.16 8.84 -6.39
N THR A 179 3.13 7.96 -6.12
CA THR A 179 4.48 8.03 -6.68
C THR A 179 4.66 7.24 -7.97
N SER A 180 3.74 6.31 -8.27
CA SER A 180 3.96 5.29 -9.29
C SER A 180 3.92 5.82 -10.72
N PHE A 181 3.25 6.94 -10.96
CA PHE A 181 3.01 7.46 -12.32
C PHE A 181 3.87 8.65 -12.71
N ILE A 182 4.64 9.23 -11.77
CA ILE A 182 5.49 10.38 -12.09
C ILE A 182 6.72 9.96 -12.90
N ARG A 183 7.02 10.70 -13.94
CA ARG A 183 8.20 10.52 -14.80
C ARG A 183 9.23 11.60 -14.51
N ASP A 184 10.50 11.32 -14.81
CA ASP A 184 11.60 12.22 -14.45
C ASP A 184 11.45 13.61 -15.09
N GLU A 185 10.95 13.71 -16.32
CA GLU A 185 10.70 14.98 -17.00
C GLU A 185 9.59 15.83 -16.35
N GLN A 186 8.78 15.27 -15.46
CA GLN A 186 7.68 15.97 -14.80
C GLN A 186 8.09 16.69 -13.51
N TYR A 187 9.24 16.35 -12.92
CA TYR A 187 9.65 16.95 -11.64
C TYR A 187 9.89 18.46 -11.75
N ALA A 188 10.56 18.92 -12.80
CA ALA A 188 10.79 20.35 -13.01
C ALA A 188 9.49 21.15 -13.13
N ALA A 189 8.54 20.64 -13.90
CA ALA A 189 7.23 21.28 -14.05
C ALA A 189 6.41 21.25 -12.74
N LEU A 190 6.54 20.19 -11.94
CA LEU A 190 5.89 20.13 -10.63
C LEU A 190 6.51 21.14 -9.67
N GLU A 191 7.84 21.25 -9.63
CA GLU A 191 8.55 22.24 -8.81
C GLU A 191 8.09 23.66 -9.10
N GLU A 192 8.04 24.05 -10.39
CA GLU A 192 7.57 25.37 -10.83
C GLU A 192 6.12 25.63 -10.40
N ARG A 193 5.23 24.66 -10.57
CA ARG A 193 3.83 24.78 -10.18
C ARG A 193 3.65 24.91 -8.67
N MET A 194 4.43 24.18 -7.88
CA MET A 194 4.36 24.28 -6.41
C MET A 194 4.96 25.59 -5.90
N ALA A 195 5.95 26.15 -6.58
CA ALA A 195 6.45 27.49 -6.27
C ALA A 195 5.34 28.54 -6.46
N ILE A 196 4.67 28.54 -7.62
CA ILE A 196 3.56 29.46 -7.92
C ILE A 196 2.38 29.22 -6.96
N PHE A 197 2.10 27.96 -6.61
CA PHE A 197 1.08 27.63 -5.62
C PHE A 197 1.37 28.29 -4.27
N ALA A 198 2.61 28.16 -3.77
CA ALA A 198 3.03 28.72 -2.48
C ALA A 198 3.01 30.25 -2.48
N GLU A 199 3.38 30.91 -3.58
CA GLU A 199 3.28 32.36 -3.75
C GLU A 199 1.82 32.86 -3.66
N ASN A 200 0.89 32.14 -4.29
CA ASN A 200 -0.54 32.49 -4.30
C ASN A 200 -1.26 32.13 -3.00
N ASN A 201 -0.72 31.24 -2.20
CA ASN A 201 -1.27 30.74 -0.95
C ASN A 201 -0.27 30.93 0.22
N PRO A 202 0.04 32.19 0.61
CA PRO A 202 1.05 32.43 1.63
C PRO A 202 0.62 31.88 2.99
N VAL A 203 1.50 31.15 3.64
CA VAL A 203 1.29 30.66 5.01
C VAL A 203 1.42 31.86 5.98
N LYS A 204 0.40 32.06 6.79
CA LYS A 204 0.34 33.14 7.79
C LYS A 204 1.07 32.76 9.08
#